data_a7fc14c71dca5c6fdf68b26cd8a10f7d
#
_entry.id   a7fc14c71dca5c6fdf68b26cd8a10f7d
#
_cell.length_a   1.000
_cell.length_b   1.000
_cell.length_c   1.000
_cell.angle_alpha   90.00
_cell.angle_beta   90.00
_cell.angle_gamma   90.00
#
_symmetry.space_group_name_H-M   'P 1'
#
loop_
_entity.id
_entity.type
_entity.pdbx_description
1 polymer ?
#
loop_
_entity_poly.entity_id
_entity_poly.type
_entity_poly.pdbx_seq_one_letter_code
_entity_poly.pdbx_strand_id
1 'polypeptide(L)'
;MIKLFIDLDGTVAKFNVRNALERFDKEIGFFANLGAYKGVEAINEMALLKNVYVISASPNTQADIDKMIWLDKYLPNIPKENITLCRLGENKAKIIENKYNLIIDSNCYLLDDYSKNLFEWVANGGTGIKRLTSVADNSRGLWKGLTIKDLNKIAEMLI
;
A
#
# COMPACT_ATOMS: atom_id res chain seq x y z
N MET A 1 13.94 5.89 -13.36
CA MET A 1 12.96 4.80 -13.58
C MET A 1 11.91 4.88 -12.48
N ILE A 2 10.62 4.89 -12.87
CA ILE A 2 9.50 5.01 -11.94
C ILE A 2 9.35 3.73 -11.12
N LYS A 3 9.12 3.89 -9.82
CA LYS A 3 8.81 2.82 -8.88
C LYS A 3 7.49 3.15 -8.18
N LEU A 4 6.56 2.19 -8.15
CA LEU A 4 5.31 2.32 -7.42
C LEU A 4 5.34 1.43 -6.18
N PHE A 5 5.25 2.03 -5.02
CA PHE A 5 5.07 1.35 -3.74
C PHE A 5 3.60 1.43 -3.35
N ILE A 6 3.02 0.31 -2.97
CA ILE A 6 1.61 0.26 -2.58
C ILE A 6 1.45 -0.25 -1.14
N ASP A 7 0.58 0.42 -0.40
CA ASP A 7 0.03 -0.12 0.84
C ASP A 7 -1.06 -1.13 0.54
N LEU A 8 -1.43 -1.98 1.49
CA LEU A 8 -2.48 -2.98 1.33
C LEU A 8 -3.79 -2.55 1.98
N ASP A 9 -3.82 -2.47 3.30
CA ASP A 9 -5.06 -2.33 4.07
C ASP A 9 -5.71 -0.95 3.88
N GLY A 10 -6.94 -0.92 3.37
CA GLY A 10 -7.63 0.33 3.05
C GLY A 10 -7.23 0.94 1.72
N THR A 11 -6.20 0.43 1.06
CA THR A 11 -5.68 0.92 -0.22
C THR A 11 -6.11 0.01 -1.37
N VAL A 12 -5.72 -1.25 -1.36
CA VAL A 12 -6.11 -2.28 -2.34
C VAL A 12 -6.90 -3.41 -1.71
N ALA A 13 -6.69 -3.71 -0.43
CA ALA A 13 -7.48 -4.65 0.36
C ALA A 13 -8.59 -3.89 1.11
N LYS A 14 -9.79 -4.47 1.13
CA LYS A 14 -10.95 -3.87 1.78
C LYS A 14 -10.86 -4.00 3.30
N PHE A 15 -10.13 -3.08 3.91
CA PHE A 15 -9.98 -2.99 5.36
C PHE A 15 -10.82 -1.84 5.89
N ASN A 16 -11.68 -2.13 6.89
CA ASN A 16 -12.43 -1.12 7.60
C ASN A 16 -12.05 -1.16 9.08
N VAL A 17 -11.34 -0.16 9.52
CA VAL A 17 -10.85 -0.03 10.90
C VAL A 17 -11.99 -0.08 11.92
N ARG A 18 -13.14 0.47 11.61
CA ARG A 18 -14.29 0.48 12.53
C ARG A 18 -14.82 -0.91 12.85
N ASN A 19 -14.75 -1.83 11.87
CA ASN A 19 -15.21 -3.20 12.02
C ASN A 19 -14.10 -4.13 12.51
N ALA A 20 -12.87 -3.66 12.52
CA ALA A 20 -11.68 -4.47 12.77
C ALA A 20 -11.02 -4.25 14.12
N LEU A 21 -11.37 -3.16 14.84
CA LEU A 21 -10.66 -2.72 16.05
C LEU A 21 -10.45 -3.80 17.13
N GLU A 22 -11.34 -4.79 17.20
CA GLU A 22 -11.27 -5.86 18.19
C GLU A 22 -10.69 -7.18 17.64
N ARG A 23 -10.43 -7.25 16.33
CA ARG A 23 -10.15 -8.51 15.64
C ARG A 23 -8.81 -8.53 14.90
N PHE A 24 -8.40 -7.41 14.33
CA PHE A 24 -7.33 -7.40 13.33
C PHE A 24 -5.95 -7.83 13.88
N ASP A 25 -5.72 -7.70 15.17
CA ASP A 25 -4.45 -8.06 15.81
C ASP A 25 -4.49 -9.46 16.46
N LYS A 26 -5.66 -10.08 16.54
CA LYS A 26 -5.87 -11.33 17.28
C LYS A 26 -6.39 -12.48 16.43
N GLU A 27 -7.11 -12.19 15.35
CA GLU A 27 -7.77 -13.23 14.55
C GLU A 27 -6.84 -13.75 13.46
N ILE A 28 -6.54 -15.05 13.52
CA ILE A 28 -5.82 -15.76 12.46
C ILE A 28 -6.66 -15.75 11.18
N GLY A 29 -6.05 -15.40 10.06
CA GLY A 29 -6.74 -15.32 8.77
C GLY A 29 -7.45 -14.00 8.51
N PHE A 30 -7.46 -13.07 9.46
CA PHE A 30 -8.16 -11.79 9.29
C PHE A 30 -7.74 -11.07 8.00
N PHE A 31 -6.44 -10.84 7.81
CA PHE A 31 -5.94 -10.15 6.60
C PHE A 31 -6.01 -11.01 5.35
N ALA A 32 -5.86 -12.33 5.47
CA ALA A 32 -5.97 -13.25 4.34
C ALA A 32 -7.38 -13.26 3.73
N ASN A 33 -8.41 -13.03 4.55
CA ASN A 33 -9.81 -13.10 4.15
C ASN A 33 -10.40 -11.74 3.70
N LEU A 34 -9.62 -10.67 3.70
CA LEU A 34 -10.10 -9.39 3.19
C LEU A 34 -10.39 -9.47 1.69
N GLY A 35 -11.46 -8.83 1.25
CA GLY A 35 -11.72 -8.65 -0.16
C GLY A 35 -10.74 -7.66 -0.80
N ALA A 36 -10.67 -7.65 -2.12
CA ALA A 36 -9.91 -6.66 -2.87
C ALA A 36 -10.82 -5.59 -3.46
N TYR A 37 -10.33 -4.35 -3.53
CA TYR A 37 -11.02 -3.29 -4.24
C TYR A 37 -10.99 -3.54 -5.74
N LYS A 38 -12.04 -3.10 -6.43
CA LYS A 38 -12.10 -3.14 -7.89
C LYS A 38 -10.90 -2.41 -8.50
N GLY A 39 -10.27 -3.02 -9.48
CA GLY A 39 -9.10 -2.46 -10.17
C GLY A 39 -7.77 -2.98 -9.64
N VAL A 40 -7.77 -3.86 -8.63
CA VAL A 40 -6.52 -4.47 -8.15
C VAL A 40 -5.80 -5.25 -9.27
N GLU A 41 -6.56 -5.81 -10.20
CA GLU A 41 -6.03 -6.52 -11.36
C GLU A 41 -5.13 -5.61 -12.23
N ALA A 42 -5.49 -4.34 -12.37
CA ALA A 42 -4.68 -3.39 -13.13
C ALA A 42 -3.29 -3.20 -12.51
N ILE A 43 -3.19 -3.22 -11.18
CA ILE A 43 -1.91 -3.17 -10.47
C ILE A 43 -1.13 -4.47 -10.69
N ASN A 44 -1.81 -5.61 -10.64
CA ASN A 44 -1.18 -6.91 -10.86
C ASN A 44 -0.61 -7.04 -12.29
N GLU A 45 -1.35 -6.59 -13.27
CA GLU A 45 -0.88 -6.55 -14.66
C GLU A 45 0.29 -5.59 -14.84
N MET A 46 0.22 -4.41 -14.20
CA MET A 46 1.30 -3.43 -14.24
C MET A 46 2.60 -3.99 -13.67
N ALA A 47 2.53 -4.87 -12.69
CA ALA A 47 3.72 -5.48 -12.08
C ALA A 47 4.54 -6.32 -13.06
N LEU A 48 3.97 -6.76 -14.16
CA LEU A 48 4.70 -7.45 -15.23
C LEU A 48 5.59 -6.50 -16.06
N LEU A 49 5.25 -5.23 -16.10
CA LEU A 49 5.88 -4.25 -17.00
C LEU A 49 6.63 -3.15 -16.26
N LYS A 50 6.36 -2.95 -14.99
CA LYS A 50 6.91 -1.86 -14.20
C LYS A 50 7.35 -2.32 -12.82
N ASN A 51 8.16 -1.50 -12.17
CA ASN A 51 8.63 -1.75 -10.81
C ASN A 51 7.53 -1.44 -9.80
N VAL A 52 6.79 -2.46 -9.41
CA VAL A 52 5.75 -2.40 -8.38
C VAL A 52 6.25 -3.10 -7.12
N TYR A 53 6.10 -2.44 -5.98
CA TYR A 53 6.53 -2.89 -4.66
C TYR A 53 5.37 -2.80 -3.68
N VAL A 54 5.39 -3.63 -2.66
CA VAL A 54 4.46 -3.53 -1.52
C VAL A 54 5.21 -3.05 -0.30
N ILE A 55 4.61 -2.12 0.44
CA ILE A 55 5.04 -1.74 1.78
C ILE A 55 3.80 -1.62 2.67
N SER A 56 3.62 -2.59 3.56
CA SER A 56 2.45 -2.66 4.44
C SER A 56 2.85 -2.87 5.88
N ALA A 57 2.19 -2.16 6.79
CA ALA A 57 2.41 -2.30 8.22
C ALA A 57 1.45 -3.34 8.81
N SER A 58 1.99 -4.22 9.63
CA SER A 58 1.26 -5.30 10.29
C SER A 58 1.41 -5.20 11.81
N PRO A 59 0.38 -5.61 12.57
CA PRO A 59 0.47 -5.62 14.04
C PRO A 59 1.41 -6.70 14.58
N ASN A 60 1.58 -7.81 13.85
CA ASN A 60 2.36 -8.97 14.30
C ASN A 60 2.75 -9.90 13.15
N THR A 61 3.50 -10.96 13.48
CA THR A 61 3.97 -11.95 12.50
C THR A 61 2.83 -12.74 11.84
N GLN A 62 1.76 -13.05 12.58
CA GLN A 62 0.61 -13.75 11.99
C GLN A 62 -0.05 -12.92 10.89
N ALA A 63 -0.18 -11.61 11.09
CA ALA A 63 -0.68 -10.71 10.06
C ALA A 63 0.24 -10.70 8.82
N ASP A 64 1.55 -10.80 8.99
CA ASP A 64 2.49 -10.92 7.86
C ASP A 64 2.18 -12.18 7.04
N ILE A 65 1.98 -13.32 7.70
CA ILE A 65 1.64 -14.59 7.05
C ILE A 65 0.34 -14.44 6.26
N ASP A 66 -0.68 -13.88 6.89
CA ASP A 66 -2.00 -13.69 6.28
C ASP A 66 -1.93 -12.74 5.07
N LYS A 67 -1.15 -11.67 5.16
CA LYS A 67 -0.95 -10.73 4.04
C LYS A 67 -0.23 -11.38 2.86
N MET A 68 0.72 -12.26 3.10
CA MET A 68 1.36 -13.02 2.04
C MET A 68 0.36 -13.94 1.31
N ILE A 69 -0.57 -14.55 2.02
CA ILE A 69 -1.67 -15.35 1.44
C ILE A 69 -2.55 -14.45 0.56
N TRP A 70 -2.90 -13.26 1.05
CA TRP A 70 -3.70 -12.28 0.30
C TRP A 70 -2.98 -11.84 -0.98
N LEU A 71 -1.68 -11.56 -0.88
CA LEU A 71 -0.85 -11.14 -2.02
C LEU A 71 -0.74 -12.24 -3.08
N ASP A 72 -0.53 -13.48 -2.68
CA ASP A 72 -0.49 -14.62 -3.60
C ASP A 72 -1.81 -14.79 -4.37
N LYS A 73 -2.93 -14.42 -3.75
CA LYS A 73 -4.25 -14.50 -4.38
C LYS A 73 -4.53 -13.36 -5.35
N TYR A 74 -4.23 -12.11 -4.96
CA TYR A 74 -4.68 -10.93 -5.71
C TYR A 74 -3.59 -10.22 -6.50
N LEU A 75 -2.34 -10.33 -6.08
CA LEU A 75 -1.20 -9.65 -6.70
C LEU A 75 -0.02 -10.62 -6.95
N PRO A 76 -0.28 -11.79 -7.56
CA PRO A 76 0.75 -12.81 -7.73
C PRO A 76 1.92 -12.39 -8.63
N ASN A 77 1.74 -11.34 -9.45
CA ASN A 77 2.80 -10.86 -10.34
C ASN A 77 3.84 -9.97 -9.66
N ILE A 78 3.59 -9.56 -8.40
CA ILE A 78 4.60 -8.81 -7.64
C ILE A 78 5.64 -9.80 -7.10
N PRO A 79 6.92 -9.66 -7.47
CA PRO A 79 7.96 -10.54 -6.96
C PRO A 79 8.06 -10.47 -5.43
N LYS A 80 8.39 -11.59 -4.79
CA LYS A 80 8.48 -11.65 -3.32
C LYS A 80 9.54 -10.71 -2.75
N GLU A 81 10.64 -10.51 -3.47
CA GLU A 81 11.68 -9.55 -3.10
C GLU A 81 11.19 -8.11 -3.11
N ASN A 82 10.07 -7.82 -3.78
CA ASN A 82 9.45 -6.50 -3.83
C ASN A 82 8.40 -6.29 -2.73
N ILE A 83 8.22 -7.26 -1.83
CA ILE A 83 7.24 -7.19 -0.75
C ILE A 83 7.95 -6.89 0.56
N THR A 84 7.52 -5.83 1.24
CA THR A 84 8.02 -5.44 2.56
C THR A 84 6.86 -5.33 3.54
N LEU A 85 6.93 -6.09 4.63
CA LEU A 85 5.98 -6.03 5.72
C LEU A 85 6.72 -5.50 6.97
N CYS A 86 6.24 -4.40 7.52
CA CYS A 86 6.83 -3.75 8.67
C CYS A 86 5.85 -3.72 9.84
N ARG A 87 6.18 -3.03 10.93
CA ARG A 87 5.30 -2.91 12.08
C ARG A 87 4.57 -1.57 12.08
N LEU A 88 3.44 -1.54 12.77
CA LEU A 88 2.64 -0.32 12.91
C LEU A 88 3.51 0.80 13.53
N GLY A 89 3.38 2.00 12.97
CA GLY A 89 4.10 3.17 13.45
C GLY A 89 5.49 3.38 12.86
N GLU A 90 6.06 2.39 12.16
CA GLU A 90 7.35 2.56 11.51
C GLU A 90 7.25 3.49 10.29
N ASN A 91 8.34 4.22 10.03
CA ASN A 91 8.43 5.12 8.87
C ASN A 91 8.71 4.29 7.61
N LYS A 92 7.72 4.18 6.73
CA LYS A 92 7.81 3.39 5.50
C LYS A 92 8.94 3.82 4.58
N ALA A 93 9.18 5.13 4.47
CA ALA A 93 10.25 5.65 3.63
C ALA A 93 11.63 5.15 4.09
N LYS A 94 11.90 5.26 5.39
CA LYS A 94 13.16 4.79 5.98
C LYS A 94 13.37 3.29 5.80
N ILE A 95 12.32 2.50 5.97
CA ILE A 95 12.38 1.05 5.78
C ILE A 95 12.77 0.70 4.35
N ILE A 96 12.13 1.35 3.37
CA ILE A 96 12.40 1.11 1.95
C ILE A 96 13.83 1.53 1.58
N GLU A 97 14.26 2.71 2.03
CA GLU A 97 15.63 3.17 1.78
C GLU A 97 16.67 2.18 2.31
N ASN A 98 16.47 1.68 3.53
CA ASN A 98 17.37 0.72 4.15
C ASN A 98 17.35 -0.64 3.47
N LYS A 99 16.16 -1.17 3.16
CA LYS A 99 16.01 -2.50 2.57
C LYS A 99 16.62 -2.59 1.19
N TYR A 100 16.38 -1.59 0.35
CA TYR A 100 16.79 -1.61 -1.05
C TYR A 100 18.06 -0.81 -1.34
N ASN A 101 18.65 -0.20 -0.30
CA ASN A 101 19.81 0.69 -0.42
C ASN A 101 19.61 1.73 -1.53
N LEU A 102 18.47 2.40 -1.48
CA LEU A 102 18.09 3.43 -2.43
C LEU A 102 17.78 4.75 -1.73
N ILE A 103 17.77 5.82 -2.50
CA ILE A 103 17.30 7.14 -2.05
C ILE A 103 15.93 7.34 -2.69
N ILE A 104 14.94 7.68 -1.85
CA ILE A 104 13.60 8.01 -2.34
C ILE A 104 13.66 9.37 -3.03
N ASP A 105 13.18 9.41 -4.27
CA ASP A 105 13.11 10.61 -5.10
C ASP A 105 11.70 10.76 -5.71
N SER A 106 11.51 11.78 -6.52
CA SER A 106 10.23 12.09 -7.16
C SER A 106 9.68 10.99 -8.07
N ASN A 107 10.52 10.02 -8.47
CA ASN A 107 10.11 8.86 -9.26
C ASN A 107 9.64 7.68 -8.39
N CYS A 108 9.76 7.81 -7.07
CA CYS A 108 9.27 6.83 -6.11
C CYS A 108 7.88 7.25 -5.62
N TYR A 109 6.85 6.60 -6.13
CA TYR A 109 5.46 6.87 -5.78
C TYR A 109 5.00 5.96 -4.63
N LEU A 110 4.28 6.51 -3.67
CA LEU A 110 3.57 5.73 -2.64
C LEU A 110 2.07 5.90 -2.81
N LEU A 111 1.36 4.80 -3.02
CA LEU A 111 -0.09 4.73 -2.98
C LEU A 111 -0.51 4.23 -1.60
N ASP A 112 -1.18 5.07 -0.82
CA ASP A 112 -1.55 4.77 0.56
C ASP A 112 -2.85 5.52 0.92
N ASP A 113 -3.67 4.97 1.79
CA ASP A 113 -4.89 5.64 2.29
C ASP A 113 -4.63 6.49 3.52
N TYR A 114 -3.47 6.32 4.18
CA TYR A 114 -3.15 7.00 5.41
C TYR A 114 -2.23 8.21 5.18
N SER A 115 -2.75 9.39 5.44
CA SER A 115 -2.05 10.66 5.14
C SER A 115 -0.71 10.79 5.84
N LYS A 116 -0.55 10.29 7.07
CA LYS A 116 0.73 10.32 7.78
C LYS A 116 1.84 9.64 6.99
N ASN A 117 1.58 8.47 6.42
CA ASN A 117 2.54 7.75 5.60
C ASN A 117 2.93 8.55 4.36
N LEU A 118 1.96 9.20 3.73
CA LEU A 118 2.18 10.05 2.55
C LEU A 118 3.03 11.29 2.87
N PHE A 119 2.77 11.95 4.01
CA PHE A 119 3.57 13.09 4.44
C PHE A 119 5.01 12.68 4.72
N GLU A 120 5.23 11.56 5.39
CA GLU A 120 6.57 11.03 5.64
C GLU A 120 7.30 10.66 4.34
N TRP A 121 6.58 10.08 3.38
CA TRP A 121 7.13 9.73 2.08
C TRP A 121 7.58 10.96 1.30
N VAL A 122 6.73 11.98 1.22
CA VAL A 122 7.05 13.25 0.56
C VAL A 122 8.19 13.98 1.26
N ALA A 123 8.24 13.95 2.59
CA ALA A 123 9.35 14.54 3.36
C ALA A 123 10.70 13.88 3.03
N ASN A 124 10.71 12.63 2.57
CA ASN A 124 11.91 11.93 2.12
C ASN A 124 12.17 12.09 0.60
N GLY A 125 11.42 12.92 -0.10
CA GLY A 125 11.64 13.25 -1.50
C GLY A 125 10.74 12.53 -2.51
N GLY A 126 9.88 11.64 -2.05
CA GLY A 126 8.99 10.86 -2.91
C GLY A 126 7.71 11.59 -3.34
N THR A 127 6.93 10.93 -4.17
CA THR A 127 5.61 11.40 -4.60
C THR A 127 4.52 10.55 -3.95
N GLY A 128 3.55 11.19 -3.31
CA GLY A 128 2.43 10.49 -2.66
C GLY A 128 1.17 10.53 -3.51
N ILE A 129 0.41 9.42 -3.50
CA ILE A 129 -0.93 9.32 -4.08
C ILE A 129 -1.87 8.80 -2.99
N LYS A 130 -2.81 9.64 -2.58
CA LYS A 130 -3.80 9.24 -1.57
C LYS A 130 -4.91 8.41 -2.19
N ARG A 131 -5.09 7.20 -1.65
CA ARG A 131 -6.22 6.35 -1.97
C ARG A 131 -7.49 6.89 -1.31
N LEU A 132 -8.51 7.14 -2.09
CA LEU A 132 -9.84 7.51 -1.60
C LEU A 132 -10.81 6.35 -1.85
N THR A 133 -11.51 5.93 -0.82
CA THR A 133 -12.54 4.88 -0.90
C THR A 133 -13.86 5.41 -0.35
N SER A 134 -14.97 4.73 -0.66
CA SER A 134 -16.28 5.12 -0.14
C SER A 134 -16.40 5.03 1.38
N VAL A 135 -15.52 4.27 1.99
CA VAL A 135 -15.53 4.07 3.43
C VAL A 135 -14.71 5.12 4.16
N ALA A 136 -13.62 5.48 3.57
CA ALA A 136 -12.68 6.28 4.26
C ALA A 136 -12.57 7.65 3.83
N ASP A 137 -13.33 7.99 3.13
CA ASP A 137 -13.15 8.77 2.44
C ASP A 137 -13.19 9.74 2.09
N ASN A 138 -13.34 9.93 2.41
CA ASN A 138 -13.64 11.06 2.20
C ASN A 138 -12.84 12.04 2.70
N SER A 139 -12.02 11.82 3.53
CA SER A 139 -11.26 12.84 4.00
C SER A 139 -9.94 12.79 3.38
N ARG A 140 -9.67 13.69 2.54
CA ARG A 140 -8.34 14.08 2.25
C ARG A 140 -7.60 14.50 3.49
N GLY A 141 -8.27 14.93 4.55
CA GLY A 141 -7.67 15.59 5.69
C GLY A 141 -6.89 16.82 5.24
N LEU A 142 -5.64 16.95 5.70
CA LEU A 142 -4.72 18.01 5.27
C LEU A 142 -3.95 17.67 3.98
N TRP A 143 -4.17 16.51 3.38
CA TRP A 143 -3.48 16.10 2.16
C TRP A 143 -3.92 16.95 0.97
N LYS A 144 -2.95 17.58 0.29
CA LYS A 144 -3.16 18.45 -0.88
C LYS A 144 -2.60 17.88 -2.17
N GLY A 145 -1.94 16.72 -2.10
CA GLY A 145 -1.33 16.08 -3.25
C GLY A 145 -2.29 15.26 -4.11
N LEU A 146 -1.72 14.37 -4.90
CA LEU A 146 -2.47 13.50 -5.81
C LEU A 146 -3.41 12.57 -5.05
N THR A 147 -4.57 12.31 -5.64
CA THR A 147 -5.57 11.37 -5.11
C THR A 147 -6.06 10.44 -6.20
N ILE A 148 -6.51 9.24 -5.83
CA ILE A 148 -7.08 8.28 -6.76
C ILE A 148 -8.26 7.55 -6.12
N LYS A 149 -9.37 7.45 -6.85
CA LYS A 149 -10.55 6.66 -6.47
C LYS A 149 -10.65 5.37 -7.29
N ASP A 150 -10.34 5.42 -8.56
CA ASP A 150 -10.40 4.27 -9.47
C ASP A 150 -9.00 3.74 -9.72
N LEU A 151 -8.69 2.55 -9.15
CA LEU A 151 -7.39 1.93 -9.29
C LEU A 151 -7.03 1.58 -10.74
N ASN A 152 -8.00 1.43 -11.63
CA ASN A 152 -7.73 1.19 -13.04
C ASN A 152 -6.97 2.36 -13.71
N LYS A 153 -7.00 3.53 -13.10
CA LYS A 153 -6.32 4.72 -13.61
C LYS A 153 -4.92 4.93 -13.04
N ILE A 154 -4.44 3.99 -12.23
CA ILE A 154 -3.13 4.19 -11.56
C ILE A 154 -2.00 4.42 -12.57
N ALA A 155 -2.01 3.71 -13.70
CA ALA A 155 -0.97 3.85 -14.71
C ALA A 155 -0.90 5.26 -15.33
N GLU A 156 -2.02 5.96 -15.39
CA GLU A 156 -2.09 7.33 -15.91
C GLU A 156 -1.44 8.35 -14.96
N MET A 157 -1.30 8.01 -13.70
CA MET A 157 -0.73 8.88 -12.67
C MET A 157 0.79 8.77 -12.58
N LEU A 158 1.35 7.70 -13.14
CA LEU A 158 2.78 7.44 -13.13
C LEU A 158 3.42 8.01 -14.40
N ILE A 159 3.89 9.20 -14.31
CA ILE A 159 4.45 9.90 -15.46
C ILE A 159 5.96 9.93 -15.40
#